data_f19519f3ff44a04f87bae87db46518a6
#
_entry.id   f19519f3ff44a04f87bae87db46518a6
#
_cell.length_a   1.000
_cell.length_b   1.000
_cell.length_c   1.000
_cell.angle_alpha   90.00
_cell.angle_beta   90.00
_cell.angle_gamma   90.00
#
_symmetry.space_group_name_H-M   'P 1'
#
loop_
_entity.id
_entity.type
_entity.pdbx_description
1 polymer ?
#
loop_
_entity_poly.entity_id
_entity_poly.type
_entity_poly.pdbx_seq_one_letter_code
_entity_poly.pdbx_strand_id
1 'polypeptide(L)'
;MPERMALQPSAPWTELRTTQADWDSADPALLQELLAQMSLIRAFEETVLALAGEGLVHGPAHSSIGQEGGAAGSIVGLRTTDQVNGSHRGHHQFLAKTL
;
A
#
# COMPACT_ATOMS: atom_id res chain seq x y z
N MET A 1 9.36 36.66 -12.55
CA MET A 1 8.95 35.24 -12.45
C MET A 1 10.20 34.37 -12.32
N PRO A 2 10.22 33.46 -11.38
CA PRO A 2 11.33 32.53 -11.30
C PRO A 2 11.40 31.66 -12.56
N GLU A 3 12.61 31.35 -12.98
CA GLU A 3 12.84 30.45 -14.11
C GLU A 3 12.45 29.02 -13.73
N ARG A 4 11.83 28.30 -14.66
CA ARG A 4 11.46 26.89 -14.48
C ARG A 4 12.48 26.02 -15.20
N MET A 5 13.01 25.06 -14.51
CA MET A 5 13.96 24.10 -15.04
C MET A 5 13.43 22.68 -14.82
N ALA A 6 13.45 21.87 -15.88
CA ALA A 6 13.13 20.45 -15.76
C ALA A 6 14.24 19.74 -15.00
N LEU A 7 13.87 19.02 -13.94
CA LEU A 7 14.81 18.20 -13.19
C LEU A 7 15.01 16.87 -13.92
N GLN A 8 16.27 16.48 -14.02
CA GLN A 8 16.66 15.17 -14.54
C GLN A 8 17.11 14.29 -13.38
N PRO A 9 16.70 13.00 -13.34
CA PRO A 9 17.19 12.11 -12.31
C PRO A 9 18.72 11.91 -12.43
N SER A 10 19.39 11.78 -11.29
CA SER A 10 20.84 11.55 -11.24
C SER A 10 21.23 10.15 -11.67
N ALA A 11 20.28 9.23 -11.76
CA ALA A 11 20.46 7.87 -12.23
C ALA A 11 19.31 7.49 -13.17
N PRO A 12 19.51 6.51 -14.06
CA PRO A 12 18.41 5.99 -14.88
C PRO A 12 17.29 5.46 -14.00
N TRP A 13 16.07 5.67 -14.43
CA TRP A 13 14.89 5.13 -13.76
C TRP A 13 14.01 4.40 -14.76
N THR A 14 13.30 3.40 -14.26
CA THR A 14 12.48 2.51 -15.08
C THR A 14 11.05 2.57 -14.60
N GLU A 15 10.12 2.74 -15.53
CA GLU A 15 8.70 2.60 -15.27
C GLU A 15 8.25 1.22 -15.73
N LEU A 16 7.58 0.49 -14.84
CA LEU A 16 6.94 -0.78 -15.18
C LEU A 16 5.45 -0.54 -15.42
N ARG A 17 4.98 -0.95 -16.60
CA ARG A 17 3.56 -0.86 -16.95
C ARG A 17 3.02 -2.25 -17.21
N THR A 18 1.91 -2.58 -16.56
CA THR A 18 1.21 -3.84 -16.84
C THR A 18 0.39 -3.71 -18.12
N THR A 19 0.31 -4.82 -18.84
CA THR A 19 -0.50 -4.97 -20.03
C THR A 19 -1.66 -5.95 -19.76
N GLN A 20 -2.62 -6.03 -20.69
CA GLN A 20 -3.68 -7.04 -20.58
C GLN A 20 -3.11 -8.46 -20.54
N ALA A 21 -2.04 -8.72 -21.30
CA ALA A 21 -1.38 -10.02 -21.30
C ALA A 21 -0.79 -10.39 -19.94
N ASP A 22 -0.25 -9.41 -19.22
CA ASP A 22 0.25 -9.62 -17.85
C ASP A 22 -0.88 -10.02 -16.90
N TRP A 23 -2.03 -9.38 -17.01
CA TRP A 23 -3.21 -9.71 -16.21
C TRP A 23 -3.76 -11.10 -16.55
N ASP A 24 -3.82 -11.43 -17.85
CA ASP A 24 -4.33 -12.72 -18.31
C ASP A 24 -3.44 -13.89 -17.88
N SER A 25 -2.13 -13.65 -17.75
CA SER A 25 -1.16 -14.67 -17.34
C SER A 25 -0.90 -14.71 -15.82
N ALA A 26 -1.44 -13.77 -15.06
CA ALA A 26 -1.24 -13.73 -13.61
C ALA A 26 -1.90 -14.95 -12.93
N ASP A 27 -1.27 -15.43 -11.86
CA ASP A 27 -1.82 -16.50 -11.03
C ASP A 27 -3.13 -16.02 -10.37
N PRO A 28 -4.27 -16.66 -10.64
CA PRO A 28 -5.54 -16.27 -10.03
C PRO A 28 -5.52 -16.32 -8.50
N ALA A 29 -4.79 -17.26 -7.90
CA ALA A 29 -4.67 -17.38 -6.46
C ALA A 29 -3.94 -16.16 -5.87
N LEU A 30 -2.89 -15.68 -6.54
CA LEU A 30 -2.19 -14.46 -6.13
C LEU A 30 -3.08 -13.23 -6.23
N LEU A 31 -3.83 -13.08 -7.32
CA LEU A 31 -4.75 -11.96 -7.50
C LEU A 31 -5.84 -11.95 -6.43
N GLN A 32 -6.37 -13.13 -6.09
CA GLN A 32 -7.37 -13.27 -5.04
C GLN A 32 -6.82 -12.91 -3.67
N GLU A 33 -5.61 -13.34 -3.35
CA GLU A 33 -4.92 -12.99 -2.10
C GLU A 33 -4.68 -11.47 -2.00
N LEU A 34 -4.18 -10.86 -3.05
CA LEU A 34 -3.97 -9.42 -3.10
C LEU A 34 -5.27 -8.65 -2.87
N LEU A 35 -6.36 -9.05 -3.53
CA LEU A 35 -7.66 -8.42 -3.35
C LEU A 35 -8.17 -8.58 -1.92
N ALA A 36 -8.01 -9.76 -1.33
CA ALA A 36 -8.42 -10.02 0.05
C ALA A 36 -7.66 -9.15 1.04
N GLN A 37 -6.34 -9.03 0.88
CA GLN A 37 -5.52 -8.18 1.72
C GLN A 37 -5.87 -6.70 1.57
N MET A 38 -6.04 -6.23 0.34
CA MET A 38 -6.43 -4.83 0.08
C MET A 38 -7.79 -4.51 0.68
N SER A 39 -8.76 -5.42 0.58
CA SER A 39 -10.09 -5.25 1.14
C SER A 39 -10.06 -5.21 2.67
N LEU A 40 -9.26 -6.05 3.29
CA LEU A 40 -9.10 -6.06 4.75
C LEU A 40 -8.42 -4.78 5.25
N ILE A 41 -7.38 -4.32 4.57
CA ILE A 41 -6.70 -3.07 4.91
C ILE A 41 -7.67 -1.88 4.79
N ARG A 42 -8.45 -1.81 3.71
CA ARG A 42 -9.45 -0.77 3.53
C ARG A 42 -10.49 -0.79 4.64
N ALA A 43 -11.03 -1.95 4.97
CA ALA A 43 -12.01 -2.10 6.04
C ALA A 43 -11.44 -1.68 7.40
N PHE A 44 -10.19 -2.03 7.68
CA PHE A 44 -9.49 -1.60 8.90
C PHE A 44 -9.38 -0.07 8.97
N GLU A 45 -8.90 0.56 7.91
CA GLU A 45 -8.71 2.01 7.86
C GLU A 45 -10.04 2.77 8.00
N GLU A 46 -11.08 2.30 7.32
CA GLU A 46 -12.42 2.89 7.44
C GLU A 46 -12.98 2.75 8.86
N THR A 47 -12.74 1.60 9.49
CA THR A 47 -13.15 1.37 10.87
C THR A 47 -12.41 2.28 11.85
N VAL A 48 -11.10 2.43 11.69
CA VAL A 48 -10.30 3.34 12.52
C VAL A 48 -10.81 4.78 12.40
N LEU A 49 -11.09 5.24 11.19
CA LEU A 49 -11.63 6.58 10.97
C LEU A 49 -13.00 6.76 11.62
N ALA A 50 -13.88 5.78 11.52
CA ALA A 50 -15.20 5.81 12.15
C ALA A 50 -15.06 5.87 13.67
N LEU A 51 -14.21 5.04 14.26
CA LEU A 51 -13.97 5.02 15.70
C LEU A 51 -13.31 6.31 16.20
N ALA A 52 -12.42 6.89 15.41
CA ALA A 52 -11.82 8.18 15.72
C ALA A 52 -12.88 9.29 15.74
N GLY A 53 -13.83 9.27 14.78
CA GLY A 53 -14.96 10.20 14.75
C GLY A 53 -15.90 10.05 15.96
N GLU A 54 -15.99 8.88 16.55
CA GLU A 54 -16.75 8.61 17.77
C GLU A 54 -15.96 8.91 19.05
N GLY A 55 -14.70 9.35 18.94
CA GLY A 55 -13.84 9.65 20.09
C GLY A 55 -13.24 8.42 20.79
N LEU A 56 -13.33 7.23 20.19
CA LEU A 56 -12.83 5.99 20.76
C LEU A 56 -11.36 5.74 20.45
N VAL A 57 -10.80 6.43 19.47
CA VAL A 57 -9.37 6.43 19.16
C VAL A 57 -8.77 7.73 19.62
N HIS A 58 -7.81 7.67 20.52
CA HIS A 58 -7.17 8.84 21.09
C HIS A 58 -5.96 9.27 20.24
N GLY A 59 -5.80 10.58 20.09
CA GLY A 59 -4.72 11.18 19.32
C GLY A 59 -5.03 11.22 17.81
N PRO A 60 -4.09 11.75 17.01
CA PRO A 60 -4.27 11.86 15.57
C PRO A 60 -4.19 10.48 14.91
N ALA A 61 -5.13 10.20 14.02
CA ALA A 61 -5.13 9.01 13.17
C ALA A 61 -4.80 9.41 11.74
N HIS A 62 -3.68 8.91 11.22
CA HIS A 62 -3.27 9.14 9.84
C HIS A 62 -3.72 7.96 8.98
N SER A 63 -4.69 8.20 8.10
CA SER A 63 -5.26 7.16 7.25
C SER A 63 -4.32 6.74 6.13
N SER A 64 -4.32 5.44 5.84
CA SER A 64 -3.63 4.85 4.68
C SER A 64 -4.60 4.48 3.55
N ILE A 65 -5.85 4.95 3.60
CA ILE A 65 -6.83 4.70 2.53
C ILE A 65 -6.27 5.16 1.19
N GLY A 66 -6.33 4.28 0.19
CA GLY A 66 -5.77 4.50 -1.14
C GLY A 66 -4.35 3.96 -1.34
N GLN A 67 -3.69 3.48 -0.29
CA GLN A 67 -2.33 2.94 -0.33
C GLN A 67 -2.29 1.41 -0.19
N GLU A 68 -3.42 0.75 -0.17
CA GLU A 68 -3.55 -0.69 0.03
C GLU A 68 -2.80 -1.51 -1.01
N GLY A 69 -2.88 -1.08 -2.28
CA GLY A 69 -2.21 -1.77 -3.38
C GLY A 69 -0.70 -1.77 -3.26
N GLY A 70 -0.13 -0.63 -2.84
CA GLY A 70 1.30 -0.52 -2.60
C GLY A 70 1.78 -1.42 -1.47
N ALA A 71 1.01 -1.49 -0.38
CA ALA A 71 1.34 -2.35 0.75
C ALA A 71 1.22 -3.83 0.40
N ALA A 72 0.06 -4.26 -0.10
CA ALA A 72 -0.17 -5.66 -0.44
C ALA A 72 0.81 -6.14 -1.52
N GLY A 73 0.98 -5.36 -2.59
CA GLY A 73 1.84 -5.74 -3.70
C GLY A 73 3.32 -5.82 -3.36
N SER A 74 3.81 -4.96 -2.47
CA SER A 74 5.22 -4.98 -2.07
C SER A 74 5.55 -6.04 -1.01
N ILE A 75 4.58 -6.48 -0.23
CA ILE A 75 4.80 -7.34 0.94
C ILE A 75 4.43 -8.80 0.68
N VAL A 76 3.48 -9.08 -0.23
CA VAL A 76 2.97 -10.43 -0.48
C VAL A 76 4.05 -11.46 -0.78
N GLY A 77 5.15 -11.06 -1.43
CA GLY A 77 6.26 -11.94 -1.77
C GLY A 77 7.35 -12.06 -0.70
N LEU A 78 7.19 -11.38 0.44
CA LEU A 78 8.20 -11.41 1.50
C LEU A 78 8.06 -12.66 2.37
N ARG A 79 9.19 -13.07 2.93
CA ARG A 79 9.24 -14.13 3.95
C ARG A 79 8.82 -13.56 5.29
N THR A 80 8.37 -14.44 6.20
CA THR A 80 8.02 -14.03 7.58
C THR A 80 9.20 -13.43 8.34
N THR A 81 10.44 -13.80 7.96
CA THR A 81 11.68 -13.28 8.55
C THR A 81 12.15 -11.96 7.96
N ASP A 82 11.57 -11.53 6.84
CA ASP A 82 11.91 -10.26 6.23
C ASP A 82 11.34 -9.10 7.05
N GLN A 83 12.07 -8.01 7.11
CA GLN A 83 11.68 -6.83 7.87
C GLN A 83 11.18 -5.74 6.93
N VAL A 84 10.20 -4.97 7.40
CA VAL A 84 9.60 -3.86 6.68
C VAL A 84 9.76 -2.59 7.49
N ASN A 85 10.14 -1.52 6.80
CA ASN A 85 10.20 -0.17 7.36
C ASN A 85 9.12 0.68 6.71
N GLY A 86 8.42 1.47 7.51
CA GLY A 86 7.30 2.29 7.03
C GLY A 86 7.30 3.68 7.63
N SER A 87 6.40 4.52 7.12
CA SER A 87 6.17 5.85 7.63
C SER A 87 5.18 5.84 8.81
N HIS A 88 4.81 7.02 9.31
CA HIS A 88 3.77 7.17 10.34
C HIS A 88 2.36 6.76 9.87
N ARG A 89 2.15 6.51 8.57
CA ARG A 89 0.94 5.93 7.98
C ARG A 89 1.15 4.45 7.68
N GLY A 90 1.64 3.68 8.64
CA GLY A 90 2.14 2.33 8.46
C GLY A 90 1.11 1.21 8.71
N HIS A 91 -0.16 1.50 9.01
CA HIS A 91 -1.18 0.49 9.29
C HIS A 91 -1.30 -0.56 8.18
N HIS A 92 -1.34 -0.11 6.93
CA HIS A 92 -1.47 -0.96 5.76
C HIS A 92 -0.29 -1.93 5.61
N GLN A 93 0.94 -1.46 5.85
CA GLN A 93 2.14 -2.29 5.80
C GLN A 93 2.17 -3.29 6.96
N PHE A 94 1.80 -2.86 8.15
CA PHE A 94 1.70 -3.73 9.33
C PHE A 94 0.70 -4.86 9.08
N LEU A 95 -0.49 -4.55 8.61
CA LEU A 95 -1.52 -5.55 8.32
C LEU A 95 -1.06 -6.52 7.23
N ALA A 96 -0.53 -6.02 6.12
CA ALA A 96 -0.03 -6.86 5.04
C ALA A 96 1.07 -7.82 5.52
N LYS A 97 1.97 -7.36 6.40
CA LYS A 97 3.07 -8.18 6.92
C LYS A 97 2.62 -9.26 7.90
N THR A 98 1.51 -9.03 8.61
CA THR A 98 0.99 -9.96 9.63
C THR A 98 -0.03 -10.97 9.08
N LEU A 99 -0.50 -10.79 7.87
CA LEU A 99 -1.46 -11.67 7.20
C LEU A 99 -0.81 -12.94 6.55
#